data_5740a19f83768bb54bade34c45f79066
#
_entry.id   5740a19f83768bb54bade34c45f79066
#
_cell.length_a   1.000
_cell.length_b   1.000
_cell.length_c   1.000
_cell.angle_alpha   90.00
_cell.angle_beta   90.00
_cell.angle_gamma   90.00
#
_symmetry.space_group_name_H-M   'P 1'
#
loop_
_entity.id
_entity.type
_entity.pdbx_description
1 polymer ?
#
loop_
_entity_poly.entity_id
_entity_poly.type
_entity_poly.pdbx_seq_one_letter_code
_entity_poly.pdbx_strand_id
1 'polypeptide(L)' 'MVSALLAILIIVVIGAAIAGVVQYAPFIPAPFKQWALWAVGAVILVLVILELAKLLQAAA' A
#
# COMPACT_ATOMS: atom_id res chain seq x y z
N MET A 1 12.82 1.04 15.40
CA MET A 1 13.27 1.32 14.03
C MET A 1 13.10 0.14 13.10
N VAL A 2 13.68 -1.00 13.44
CA VAL A 2 13.56 -2.21 12.59
C VAL A 2 12.11 -2.61 12.42
N SER A 3 11.29 -2.55 13.48
CA SER A 3 9.88 -2.92 13.41
C SER A 3 9.08 -2.00 12.48
N ALA A 4 9.40 -0.71 12.44
CA ALA A 4 8.74 0.23 11.53
C ALA A 4 9.14 -0.04 10.08
N LEU A 5 10.40 -0.36 9.83
CA LEU A 5 10.86 -0.73 8.49
C LEU A 5 10.21 -2.02 8.02
N LEU A 6 10.08 -3.01 8.92
CA LEU A 6 9.39 -4.25 8.61
C LEU A 6 7.92 -4.00 8.30
N ALA A 7 7.26 -3.12 9.06
CA ALA A 7 5.86 -2.77 8.81
C ALA A 7 5.68 -2.15 7.42
N ILE A 8 6.55 -1.22 7.05
CA ILE A 8 6.52 -0.59 5.74
C ILE A 8 6.72 -1.64 4.64
N LEU A 9 7.68 -2.54 4.82
CA LEU A 9 7.95 -3.60 3.86
C LEU A 9 6.74 -4.51 3.68
N ILE A 10 6.11 -4.92 4.78
CA ILE A 10 4.92 -5.77 4.75
C ILE A 10 3.78 -5.06 4.03
N ILE A 11 3.54 -3.78 4.33
CA ILE A 11 2.50 -2.99 3.69
C ILE A 11 2.72 -2.94 2.18
N VAL A 12 3.95 -2.68 1.75
CA VAL A 12 4.29 -2.60 0.33
C VAL A 12 4.09 -3.93 -0.36
N VAL A 13 4.52 -5.03 0.27
CA VAL A 13 4.40 -6.38 -0.31
C VAL A 13 2.92 -6.76 -0.44
N ILE A 14 2.13 -6.55 0.61
CA ILE A 14 0.70 -6.87 0.58
C ILE A 14 -0.01 -6.01 -0.46
N GLY A 15 0.30 -4.72 -0.50
CA GLY A 15 -0.28 -3.80 -1.48
C GLY A 15 0.06 -4.19 -2.91
N ALA A 16 1.30 -4.59 -3.16
CA ALA A 16 1.73 -5.06 -4.47
C ALA A 16 0.99 -6.34 -4.87
N ALA A 17 0.79 -7.26 -3.92
CA ALA A 17 0.05 -8.49 -4.16
C ALA A 17 -1.41 -8.20 -4.52
N ILE A 18 -2.06 -7.31 -3.78
CA ILE A 18 -3.44 -6.91 -4.04
C ILE A 18 -3.55 -6.24 -5.42
N ALA A 19 -2.64 -5.31 -5.72
CA ALA A 19 -2.61 -4.63 -6.99
C ALA A 19 -2.41 -5.61 -8.15
N GLY A 20 -1.54 -6.60 -7.97
CA GLY A 20 -1.33 -7.65 -8.96
C GLY A 20 -2.58 -8.47 -9.21
N VAL A 21 -3.28 -8.87 -8.15
CA VAL A 21 -4.53 -9.63 -8.26
C VAL A 21 -5.58 -8.82 -9.01
N VAL A 22 -5.76 -7.54 -8.66
CA VAL A 22 -6.72 -6.66 -9.33
C VAL A 22 -6.36 -6.49 -10.80
N GLN A 23 -5.07 -6.31 -11.10
CA GLN A 23 -4.61 -6.08 -12.46
C GLN A 23 -4.88 -7.28 -13.37
N TYR A 24 -4.75 -8.49 -12.84
CA TYR A 24 -4.92 -9.72 -13.60
C TYR A 24 -6.30 -10.35 -13.46
N ALA A 25 -7.21 -9.74 -12.71
CA ALA A 25 -8.56 -10.26 -12.55
C ALA A 25 -9.38 -10.02 -13.82
N PRO A 26 -9.80 -11.08 -14.53
CA PRO A 26 -10.53 -10.91 -15.79
C PRO A 26 -11.99 -10.51 -15.60
N PHE A 27 -12.52 -10.66 -14.37
CA PHE A 27 -13.92 -10.37 -14.08
C PHE A 27 -14.17 -8.91 -13.71
N ILE A 28 -13.11 -8.10 -13.56
CA ILE A 28 -13.24 -6.68 -13.22
C ILE A 28 -13.17 -5.86 -14.52
N PRO A 29 -14.22 -5.05 -14.85
CA PRO A 29 -14.17 -4.19 -16.03
C PRO A 29 -13.03 -3.17 -15.94
N ALA A 30 -12.49 -2.78 -17.08
CA ALA A 30 -11.35 -1.88 -17.15
C ALA A 30 -11.52 -0.57 -16.36
N PRO A 31 -12.69 0.12 -16.42
CA PRO A 31 -12.87 1.34 -15.63
C PRO A 31 -12.77 1.10 -14.13
N PHE A 32 -13.36 0.02 -13.64
CA PHE A 32 -13.30 -0.33 -12.22
C PHE A 32 -11.91 -0.78 -11.81
N LYS A 33 -11.19 -1.45 -12.70
CA LYS A 33 -9.82 -1.88 -12.46
C LYS A 33 -8.91 -0.68 -12.18
N GLN A 34 -9.03 0.36 -12.97
CA GLN A 34 -8.26 1.59 -12.79
C GLN A 34 -8.60 2.26 -11.46
N TRP A 35 -9.88 2.37 -11.11
CA TRP A 35 -10.31 2.93 -9.85
C TRP A 35 -9.79 2.13 -8.66
N ALA A 36 -9.87 0.81 -8.76
CA ALA A 36 -9.38 -0.08 -7.69
C ALA A 36 -7.88 0.10 -7.48
N LEU A 37 -7.10 0.19 -8.55
CA LEU A 37 -5.66 0.42 -8.44
C LEU A 37 -5.35 1.76 -7.80
N TRP A 38 -6.08 2.80 -8.13
CA TRP A 38 -5.91 4.12 -7.51
C TRP A 38 -6.24 4.06 -6.02
N ALA A 39 -7.35 3.38 -5.64
CA ALA A 39 -7.74 3.25 -4.25
C ALA A 39 -6.69 2.49 -3.44
N VAL A 40 -6.19 1.38 -3.98
CA VAL A 40 -5.14 0.59 -3.33
C VAL A 40 -3.87 1.42 -3.17
N GLY A 41 -3.45 2.13 -4.21
CA GLY A 41 -2.28 2.99 -4.15
C GLY A 41 -2.42 4.10 -3.11
N ALA A 42 -3.59 4.72 -3.02
CA ALA A 42 -3.84 5.76 -2.03
C ALA A 42 -3.77 5.22 -0.60
N VAL A 43 -4.37 4.05 -0.35
CA VAL A 43 -4.33 3.42 0.98
C VAL A 43 -2.89 3.08 1.36
N ILE A 44 -2.12 2.49 0.45
CA ILE A 44 -0.71 2.15 0.70
C ILE A 44 0.07 3.41 1.03
N LEU A 45 -0.12 4.47 0.26
CA LEU A 45 0.59 5.73 0.47
C LEU A 45 0.28 6.31 1.85
N VAL A 46 -0.98 6.33 2.25
CA VAL A 46 -1.39 6.83 3.57
C VAL A 46 -0.75 6.00 4.68
N LEU A 47 -0.77 4.67 4.56
CA LEU A 47 -0.19 3.79 5.57
C LEU A 47 1.34 3.99 5.68
N VAL A 48 2.03 4.13 4.56
CA VAL A 48 3.47 4.39 4.55
C VAL A 48 3.78 5.74 5.19
N ILE A 49 3.02 6.77 4.88
CA ILE A 49 3.20 8.10 5.47
C ILE A 49 3.01 8.04 6.99
N LEU A 50 1.98 7.32 7.46
CA LEU A 50 1.74 7.18 8.90
C LEU A 50 2.91 6.48 9.60
N GLU A 51 3.48 5.43 9.00
CA GLU A 51 4.63 4.74 9.56
C GLU A 51 5.87 5.64 9.59
N LEU A 52 6.09 6.42 8.53
CA LEU A 52 7.19 7.38 8.49
C LEU A 52 7.02 8.47 9.54
N ALA A 53 5.80 8.94 9.76
CA ALA A 53 5.52 9.94 10.80
C ALA A 53 5.84 9.39 12.19
N LYS A 54 5.53 8.13 12.46
CA LYS A 54 5.89 7.47 13.71
C LYS A 54 7.40 7.42 13.89
N LEU A 55 8.14 7.11 12.84
CA LEU A 55 9.61 7.10 12.88
C LEU A 55 10.16 8.48 13.21
N LEU A 56 9.64 9.52 12.60
CA LEU A 56 10.08 10.89 12.86
C LEU A 56 9.79 11.30 14.29
N GLN A 57 8.62 10.92 14.83
CA GLN A 57 8.27 11.21 16.22
C GLN A 57 9.17 10.45 17.18
N ALA A 58 9.51 9.21 16.87
CA ALA A 58 10.41 8.41 17.71
C ALA A 58 11.83 8.95 17.69
N ALA A 59 12.26 9.53 16.57
CA ALA A 59 13.59 10.12 16.44
C ALA A 59 13.69 11.49 17.13
N ALA A 60 12.59 12.18 17.29
CA ALA A 60 12.54 13.47 17.97
C ALA A 60 12.55 13.27 19.48
#